data_bfa6556a71c227267999c140936d5f5d
#
_entry.id   bfa6556a71c227267999c140936d5f5d
#
_cell.length_a   1.000
_cell.length_b   1.000
_cell.length_c   1.000
_cell.angle_alpha   90.00
_cell.angle_beta   90.00
_cell.angle_gamma   90.00
#
_symmetry.space_group_name_H-M   'P 1'
#
loop_
_entity.id
_entity.type
_entity.pdbx_description
1 polymer ?
#
loop_
_entity_poly.entity_id
_entity_poly.type
_entity_poly.pdbx_seq_one_letter_code
_entity_poly.pdbx_strand_id
1 'polypeptide(L)' 'MDWNRVEGNWKQAKGKVKEQWGKLTDDDLTAINGRRDQLEGKIQERYGIAKDQVRKDVDDWYAAQDW' A
#
# COMPACT_ATOMS: atom_id res chain seq x y z
N MET A 1 -6.10 -7.45 -11.24
CA MET A 1 -5.76 -6.19 -10.53
C MET A 1 -4.85 -5.36 -11.41
N ASP A 2 -5.16 -4.10 -11.59
CA ASP A 2 -4.33 -3.17 -12.36
C ASP A 2 -3.65 -2.18 -11.42
N TRP A 3 -2.46 -2.56 -10.94
CA TRP A 3 -1.70 -1.72 -10.01
C TRP A 3 -1.17 -0.43 -10.65
N ASN A 4 -1.18 -0.36 -11.98
CA ASN A 4 -0.79 0.88 -12.67
C ASN A 4 -1.65 2.07 -12.26
N ARG A 5 -2.90 1.83 -11.86
CA ARG A 5 -3.78 2.88 -11.35
C ARG A 5 -3.23 3.49 -10.07
N VAL A 6 -2.75 2.64 -9.17
CA VAL A 6 -2.16 3.09 -7.91
C VAL A 6 -0.88 3.86 -8.18
N GLU A 7 -0.01 3.31 -9.01
CA GLU A 7 1.26 3.93 -9.35
C GLU A 7 1.07 5.27 -10.05
N GLY A 8 0.17 5.31 -11.04
CA GLY A 8 -0.11 6.52 -11.81
C GLY A 8 -0.80 7.61 -11.00
N ASN A 9 -1.53 7.26 -9.94
CA ASN A 9 -2.24 8.20 -9.08
C ASN A 9 -1.69 8.19 -7.64
N TRP A 10 -0.39 7.96 -7.49
CA TRP A 10 0.20 7.77 -6.17
C TRP A 10 -0.05 8.94 -5.22
N LYS A 11 -0.03 10.15 -5.73
CA LYS A 11 -0.29 11.32 -4.91
C LYS A 11 -1.64 11.26 -4.19
N GLN A 12 -2.66 10.71 -4.86
CA GLN A 12 -3.97 10.50 -4.25
C GLN A 12 -4.03 9.18 -3.48
N ALA A 13 -3.44 8.12 -4.05
CA ALA A 13 -3.48 6.79 -3.47
C ALA A 13 -2.75 6.73 -2.12
N LYS A 14 -1.67 7.50 -1.94
CA LYS A 14 -0.92 7.47 -0.68
C LYS A 14 -1.78 7.86 0.52
N GLY A 15 -2.71 8.76 0.36
CA GLY A 15 -3.65 9.13 1.42
C GLY A 15 -4.53 7.95 1.83
N LYS A 16 -5.02 7.21 0.85
CA LYS A 16 -5.84 6.01 1.09
C LYS A 16 -5.03 4.90 1.72
N VAL A 17 -3.78 4.74 1.30
CA VAL A 17 -2.85 3.77 1.88
C VAL A 17 -2.59 4.10 3.34
N LYS A 18 -2.31 5.35 3.66
CA LYS A 18 -2.07 5.78 5.02
C LYS A 18 -3.30 5.61 5.90
N GLU A 19 -4.47 5.83 5.36
CA GLU A 19 -5.73 5.61 6.06
C GLU A 19 -5.90 4.14 6.45
N GLN A 20 -5.56 3.22 5.55
CA GLN A 20 -5.65 1.79 5.80
C GLN A 20 -4.52 1.29 6.70
N TRP A 21 -3.31 1.78 6.51
CA TRP A 21 -2.13 1.35 7.26
C TRP A 21 -1.51 2.56 7.98
N GLY A 22 -2.12 2.94 9.09
CA GLY A 22 -1.75 4.15 9.81
C GLY A 22 -0.34 4.14 10.40
N LYS A 23 0.30 2.97 10.53
CA LYS A 23 1.68 2.88 11.03
C LYS A 23 2.72 3.29 9.99
N LEU A 24 2.33 3.40 8.72
CA LEU A 24 3.24 3.89 7.69
C LEU A 24 3.44 5.39 7.86
N THR A 25 4.70 5.83 7.76
CA THR A 25 5.04 7.25 7.85
C THR A 25 5.00 7.91 6.47
N ASP A 26 5.04 9.24 6.44
CA ASP A 26 5.13 9.96 5.17
C ASP A 26 6.41 9.59 4.41
N ASP A 27 7.52 9.37 5.13
CA ASP A 27 8.77 8.91 4.52
C ASP A 27 8.61 7.53 3.89
N ASP A 28 7.89 6.63 4.57
CA ASP A 28 7.59 5.31 4.02
C ASP A 28 6.80 5.43 2.72
N LEU A 29 5.79 6.28 2.70
CA LEU A 29 4.95 6.49 1.53
C LEU A 29 5.73 7.08 0.37
N THR A 30 6.64 8.00 0.65
CA THR A 30 7.52 8.57 -0.36
C THR A 30 8.44 7.50 -0.95
N ALA A 31 9.01 6.65 -0.10
CA ALA A 31 9.88 5.56 -0.54
C ALA A 31 9.13 4.53 -1.37
N ILE A 32 7.88 4.25 -1.02
CA ILE A 32 7.03 3.32 -1.76
C ILE A 32 6.78 3.82 -3.19
N ASN A 33 6.47 5.09 -3.33
CA ASN A 33 6.28 5.76 -4.63
C ASN A 33 5.38 4.97 -5.60
N GLY A 34 4.30 4.38 -5.06
CA GLY A 34 3.34 3.64 -5.87
C GLY A 34 3.72 2.22 -6.21
N ARG A 35 4.89 1.74 -5.80
CA ARG A 35 5.33 0.38 -6.11
C ARG A 35 4.77 -0.62 -5.12
N ARG A 36 4.10 -1.65 -5.63
CA ARG A 36 3.44 -2.64 -4.79
C ARG A 36 4.43 -3.40 -3.90
N ASP A 37 5.55 -3.83 -4.46
CA ASP A 37 6.55 -4.59 -3.70
C ASP A 37 7.11 -3.77 -2.54
N GLN A 38 7.33 -2.49 -2.74
CA GLN A 38 7.77 -1.58 -1.69
C GLN A 38 6.70 -1.40 -0.62
N LEU A 39 5.44 -1.25 -1.03
CA LEU A 39 4.32 -1.15 -0.10
C LEU A 39 4.23 -2.40 0.78
N GLU A 40 4.27 -3.58 0.17
CA GLU A 40 4.21 -4.84 0.90
C GLU A 40 5.36 -4.97 1.90
N GLY A 41 6.57 -4.58 1.49
CA GLY A 41 7.74 -4.61 2.35
C GLY A 41 7.61 -3.69 3.56
N LYS A 42 7.10 -2.49 3.36
CA LYS A 42 6.89 -1.53 4.46
C LYS A 42 5.80 -2.00 5.42
N ILE A 43 4.73 -2.57 4.92
CA ILE A 43 3.68 -3.14 5.76
C ILE A 43 4.26 -4.27 6.62
N GLN A 44 5.03 -5.18 6.02
CA GLN A 44 5.68 -6.25 6.77
C GLN A 44 6.58 -5.70 7.87
N GLU A 45 7.36 -4.69 7.55
CA GLU A 45 8.29 -4.07 8.50
C GLU A 45 7.57 -3.43 9.67
N ARG A 46 6.50 -2.67 9.39
CA ARG A 46 5.79 -1.90 10.42
C ARG A 46 4.83 -2.74 11.25
N TYR A 47 4.23 -3.77 10.64
CA TYR A 47 3.20 -4.60 11.31
C TYR A 47 3.71 -5.97 11.74
N GLY A 48 4.85 -6.41 11.25
CA GLY A 48 5.43 -7.71 11.62
C GLY A 48 4.59 -8.90 11.21
N ILE A 49 3.92 -8.84 10.07
CA ILE A 49 3.05 -9.91 9.57
C ILE A 49 3.65 -10.61 8.36
N ALA A 50 3.18 -11.83 8.08
CA ALA A 50 3.69 -12.65 6.98
C ALA A 50 3.34 -12.03 5.63
N LYS A 51 4.20 -12.26 4.65
CA LYS A 51 4.02 -11.71 3.30
C LYS A 51 2.71 -12.15 2.66
N ASP A 52 2.30 -13.40 2.86
CA ASP A 52 1.05 -13.90 2.29
C ASP A 52 -0.15 -13.12 2.82
N GLN A 53 -0.13 -12.80 4.11
CA GLN A 53 -1.19 -11.99 4.71
C GLN A 53 -1.16 -10.57 4.16
N VAL A 54 0.02 -9.99 4.01
CA VAL A 54 0.16 -8.65 3.44
C VAL A 54 -0.39 -8.58 2.02
N ARG A 55 -0.08 -9.59 1.19
CA ARG A 55 -0.59 -9.65 -0.18
C ARG A 55 -2.11 -9.68 -0.21
N LYS A 56 -2.70 -10.49 0.66
CA LYS A 56 -4.15 -10.57 0.76
C LYS A 56 -4.74 -9.24 1.21
N ASP A 57 -4.14 -8.62 2.20
CA ASP A 57 -4.61 -7.34 2.72
C ASP A 57 -4.55 -6.25 1.64
N VAL A 58 -3.48 -6.23 0.86
CA VAL A 58 -3.32 -5.28 -0.24
C VAL A 58 -4.35 -5.54 -1.34
N ASP A 59 -4.57 -6.81 -1.69
CA ASP A 59 -5.58 -7.19 -2.68
C ASP A 59 -6.98 -6.75 -2.23
N ASP A 60 -7.32 -7.01 -0.98
CA ASP A 60 -8.62 -6.64 -0.41
C ASP A 60 -8.80 -5.12 -0.38
N TRP A 61 -7.75 -4.40 0.01
CA TRP A 61 -7.77 -2.94 0.01
C TRP A 61 -7.99 -2.40 -1.41
N TYR A 62 -7.25 -2.93 -2.37
CA TYR A 62 -7.37 -2.48 -3.77
C TYR A 62 -8.80 -2.68 -4.28
N ALA A 63 -9.37 -3.84 -4.02
CA ALA A 63 -10.73 -4.18 -4.48
C ALA A 63 -11.80 -3.30 -3.82
N ALA A 64 -11.53 -2.81 -2.61
CA ALA A 64 -12.47 -1.97 -1.86
C ALA A 64 -12.46 -0.50 -2.30
N GLN A 65 -11.46 -0.09 -3.07
CA GLN A 65 -11.38 1.30 -3.52
C GLN A 65 -12.31 1.54 -4.69
N ASP A 66 -12.83 2.74 -4.78
CA ASP A 66 -13.70 3.17 -5.86
C ASP A 66 -12.84 3.81 -6.96
N TRP A 67 -12.31 2.97 -7.80
CA TRP A 67 -11.52 3.43 -8.93
C TRP A 67 -12.41 3.91 -10.07
#